data_9768d8eb7bd5a573de5efcb86a775aa9
#
_entry.id   9768d8eb7bd5a573de5efcb86a775aa9
#
_cell.length_a   1.000
_cell.length_b   1.000
_cell.length_c   1.000
_cell.angle_alpha   90.00
_cell.angle_beta   90.00
_cell.angle_gamma   90.00
#
_symmetry.space_group_name_H-M   'P 1'
#
loop_
_entity.id
_entity.type
_entity.pdbx_description
1 polymer ?
#
loop_
_entity_poly.entity_id
_entity_poly.type
_entity_poly.pdbx_seq_one_letter_code
_entity_poly.pdbx_strand_id
1 'polypeptide(L)'
;MKDITSNLTAYGGAGGVAAGTNVKAEAVTNANAIVEFIGGSSGNHASVNARTGDTTIGTETNTEARVYGKIKFTVDGLSSISTDVKNTMKINSKIDLGSYTEVSAAKNLDIQALIKRIYAYASAYSETGSVINTQSRPNATVDVTAYATVTGTGVKLHAGERLTLYAISTNDIYTNAYSYGYTAGGTGSVISTATNNTRIYGNVEIKDSSSSMNARDIAIGAATKSESEVSYTKKAEYKAVTVTEFIKKTVTKTKNVIEKVSEKICKKLPWPLNKIVKWITKTIVKVITWVEEIVVEKILQSETEKYEKGSYSSTNNVILNGDIYYGSNAAVDIIIDEHGNIANKDVTYETTGNDVKIKTFSSKANGSLKIESAYGKVSGNVKVHSNNVITKLNITNNSAKNLILKNIDLLAEYDPESCAYTILCSDYSKFVMEDVVDNMTQPEVTITTNTGKDVTFDGLFSYYTAILNILFNGTKGNVYFGENAKLDVS
;
A
#
# COMPACT_ATOMS: atom_id res chain seq x y z
N MET A 1 19.08 -3.70 -1.48
CA MET A 1 19.25 -2.87 -0.27
C MET A 1 20.49 -2.01 -0.40
N LYS A 2 20.41 -0.73 -0.05
CA LYS A 2 21.54 0.18 -0.01
C LYS A 2 21.59 0.89 1.33
N ASP A 3 22.60 0.58 2.13
CA ASP A 3 22.88 1.24 3.41
C ASP A 3 23.97 2.30 3.22
N ILE A 4 23.68 3.52 3.61
CA ILE A 4 24.61 4.64 3.51
C ILE A 4 24.68 5.32 4.88
N THR A 5 25.86 5.34 5.46
CA THR A 5 26.14 6.05 6.71
C THR A 5 27.22 7.11 6.48
N SER A 6 26.95 8.34 6.91
CA SER A 6 27.85 9.48 6.80
C SER A 6 27.95 10.22 8.13
N ASN A 7 29.16 10.40 8.66
CA ASN A 7 29.42 11.17 9.87
C ASN A 7 30.48 12.23 9.59
N LEU A 8 30.17 13.50 9.84
CA LEU A 8 31.05 14.63 9.70
C LEU A 8 31.13 15.42 11.00
N THR A 9 32.30 15.70 11.45
CA THR A 9 32.50 16.52 12.65
C THR A 9 33.56 17.59 12.38
N ALA A 10 33.23 18.86 12.70
CA ALA A 10 34.16 19.98 12.62
C ALA A 10 34.32 20.64 13.99
N TYR A 11 35.54 20.92 14.35
CA TYR A 11 35.88 21.60 15.61
C TYR A 11 36.63 22.91 15.36
N GLY A 12 36.34 23.89 16.17
CA GLY A 12 37.05 25.15 16.18
C GLY A 12 37.35 25.66 17.61
N GLY A 13 38.32 26.46 17.74
CA GLY A 13 38.63 27.18 18.96
C GLY A 13 39.47 28.43 18.65
N ALA A 14 39.30 29.52 19.41
CA ALA A 14 40.09 30.73 19.29
C ALA A 14 40.32 31.33 20.67
N GLY A 15 41.40 32.08 20.81
CA GLY A 15 41.75 32.82 22.01
C GLY A 15 42.52 34.10 21.66
N GLY A 16 42.23 35.26 22.32
CA GLY A 16 42.90 36.54 22.05
C GLY A 16 42.13 37.73 22.62
N VAL A 17 42.61 38.93 22.44
CA VAL A 17 41.97 40.19 22.92
C VAL A 17 40.70 40.51 22.09
N ALA A 18 40.70 40.11 20.83
CA ALA A 18 39.51 40.13 19.96
C ALA A 18 39.58 38.94 19.01
N ALA A 19 38.64 38.02 19.06
CA ALA A 19 38.64 36.82 18.23
C ALA A 19 37.30 36.64 17.54
N GLY A 20 37.39 36.27 16.25
CA GLY A 20 36.26 35.79 15.46
C GLY A 20 36.56 34.37 15.01
N THR A 21 35.71 33.45 15.33
CA THR A 21 35.83 32.04 14.87
C THR A 21 34.57 31.59 14.15
N ASN A 22 34.75 31.07 12.97
CA ASN A 22 33.67 30.45 12.22
C ASN A 22 34.01 28.98 11.96
N VAL A 23 33.13 28.07 12.36
CA VAL A 23 33.19 26.66 12.04
C VAL A 23 32.05 26.31 11.09
N LYS A 24 32.41 25.81 9.93
CA LYS A 24 31.44 25.31 8.95
C LYS A 24 31.58 23.81 8.78
N ALA A 25 30.49 23.12 8.93
CA ALA A 25 30.38 21.68 8.61
C ALA A 25 29.21 21.46 7.68
N GLU A 26 29.46 20.93 6.52
CA GLU A 26 28.44 20.66 5.51
C GLU A 26 28.58 19.25 4.95
N ALA A 27 27.53 18.46 5.01
CA ALA A 27 27.45 17.16 4.34
C ALA A 27 26.31 17.12 3.34
N VAL A 28 26.58 16.51 2.21
CA VAL A 28 25.59 16.20 1.18
C VAL A 28 25.57 14.71 0.96
N THR A 29 24.46 14.07 1.26
CA THR A 29 24.28 12.62 1.07
C THR A 29 23.25 12.37 -0.02
N ASN A 30 23.65 11.66 -1.06
CA ASN A 30 22.77 11.23 -2.15
C ASN A 30 22.67 9.70 -2.15
N ALA A 31 21.46 9.19 -1.94
CA ALA A 31 21.19 7.76 -1.98
C ALA A 31 20.20 7.45 -3.09
N ASN A 32 20.60 6.58 -4.02
CA ASN A 32 19.75 6.17 -5.13
C ASN A 32 19.70 4.65 -5.18
N ALA A 33 18.51 4.07 -5.00
CA ALA A 33 18.20 2.69 -5.33
C ALA A 33 17.20 2.71 -6.49
N ILE A 34 17.62 2.26 -7.64
CA ILE A 34 16.84 2.38 -8.87
C ILE A 34 16.79 1.02 -9.56
N VAL A 35 15.59 0.59 -9.90
CA VAL A 35 15.33 -0.48 -10.86
C VAL A 35 14.66 0.17 -12.05
N GLU A 36 15.22 -0.03 -13.21
CA GLU A 36 14.70 0.54 -14.46
C GLU A 36 14.61 -0.56 -15.52
N PHE A 37 13.44 -0.71 -16.10
CA PHE A 37 13.21 -1.59 -17.22
C PHE A 37 13.40 -0.81 -18.52
N ILE A 38 14.18 -1.37 -19.41
CA ILE A 38 14.23 -0.88 -20.79
C ILE A 38 12.97 -1.35 -21.46
N GLY A 39 12.05 -0.42 -21.67
CA GLY A 39 10.72 -0.70 -22.19
C GLY A 39 10.72 -1.23 -23.63
N GLY A 40 9.57 -1.70 -24.07
CA GLY A 40 9.27 -2.10 -25.43
C GLY A 40 8.61 -1.01 -26.25
N SER A 41 7.81 -1.43 -27.20
CA SER A 41 6.92 -0.58 -28.00
C SER A 41 5.48 -1.09 -27.88
N SER A 42 4.50 -0.32 -28.32
CA SER A 42 3.08 -0.72 -28.25
C SER A 42 2.78 -2.06 -28.95
N GLY A 43 3.58 -2.45 -29.91
CA GLY A 43 3.46 -3.74 -30.64
C GLY A 43 4.40 -4.83 -30.16
N ASN A 44 5.38 -4.51 -29.31
CA ASN A 44 6.38 -5.46 -28.84
C ASN A 44 6.79 -5.13 -27.39
N HIS A 45 6.12 -5.74 -26.44
CA HIS A 45 6.38 -5.53 -25.01
C HIS A 45 7.67 -6.21 -24.57
N ALA A 46 8.45 -5.52 -23.74
CA ALA A 46 9.51 -6.17 -22.98
C ALA A 46 8.86 -7.02 -21.87
N SER A 47 9.22 -8.29 -21.73
CA SER A 47 8.53 -9.18 -20.81
C SER A 47 9.43 -9.78 -19.73
N VAL A 48 8.89 -9.87 -18.52
CA VAL A 48 9.41 -10.62 -17.39
C VAL A 48 8.33 -11.60 -16.93
N ASN A 49 8.58 -12.88 -17.01
CA ASN A 49 7.57 -13.89 -16.72
C ASN A 49 8.10 -14.98 -15.79
N ALA A 50 7.52 -15.05 -14.58
CA ALA A 50 7.71 -16.17 -13.66
C ALA A 50 6.59 -17.21 -13.88
N ARG A 51 6.93 -18.28 -14.57
CA ARG A 51 5.97 -19.35 -14.90
C ARG A 51 5.50 -20.17 -13.69
N THR A 52 6.25 -20.12 -12.59
CA THR A 52 5.94 -20.81 -11.33
C THR A 52 6.36 -19.95 -10.16
N GLY A 53 5.43 -19.71 -9.21
CA GLY A 53 5.72 -18.97 -7.97
C GLY A 53 5.55 -17.46 -8.05
N ASP A 54 6.29 -16.77 -7.21
CA ASP A 54 6.19 -15.34 -6.97
C ASP A 54 7.23 -14.54 -7.77
N THR A 55 6.92 -13.28 -8.06
CA THR A 55 7.86 -12.31 -8.60
C THR A 55 7.93 -11.11 -7.67
N THR A 56 9.13 -10.71 -7.28
CA THR A 56 9.35 -9.50 -6.48
C THR A 56 10.29 -8.55 -7.23
N ILE A 57 9.84 -7.32 -7.43
CA ILE A 57 10.63 -6.21 -7.97
C ILE A 57 10.68 -5.15 -6.86
N GLY A 58 11.87 -4.95 -6.30
CA GLY A 58 12.00 -4.08 -5.14
C GLY A 58 13.21 -3.19 -5.16
N THR A 59 13.02 -1.97 -4.67
CA THR A 59 14.12 -1.08 -4.28
C THR A 59 14.01 -0.78 -2.80
N GLU A 60 15.15 -0.71 -2.12
CA GLU A 60 15.21 -0.44 -0.70
C GLU A 60 16.39 0.48 -0.38
N THR A 61 16.13 1.55 0.37
CA THR A 61 17.18 2.44 0.88
C THR A 61 17.12 2.56 2.40
N ASN A 62 18.28 2.63 3.02
CA ASN A 62 18.46 2.92 4.44
C ASN A 62 19.62 3.93 4.55
N THR A 63 19.35 5.12 5.07
CA THR A 63 20.32 6.22 4.99
C THR A 63 20.41 6.95 6.33
N GLU A 64 21.63 7.14 6.78
CA GLU A 64 21.96 7.89 8.00
C GLU A 64 23.04 8.93 7.69
N ALA A 65 22.82 10.18 8.11
CA ALA A 65 23.83 11.21 8.04
C ALA A 65 23.79 12.08 9.32
N ARG A 66 24.94 12.26 9.94
CA ARG A 66 25.13 13.10 11.12
C ARG A 66 26.20 14.12 10.85
N VAL A 67 25.88 15.40 11.14
CA VAL A 67 26.82 16.51 10.99
C VAL A 67 26.91 17.28 12.28
N TYR A 68 28.10 17.47 12.77
CA TYR A 68 28.37 18.15 14.01
C TYR A 68 29.36 19.31 13.80
N GLY A 69 29.02 20.47 14.29
CA GLY A 69 29.93 21.59 14.42
C GLY A 69 30.01 22.03 15.89
N LYS A 70 31.23 22.17 16.40
CA LYS A 70 31.43 22.55 17.80
C LYS A 70 32.55 23.56 17.97
N ILE A 71 32.21 24.69 18.60
CA ILE A 71 33.19 25.60 19.16
C ILE A 71 33.15 25.47 20.69
N LYS A 72 34.26 25.02 21.27
CA LYS A 72 34.43 24.99 22.72
C LYS A 72 35.07 26.30 23.17
N PHE A 73 34.62 26.74 24.30
CA PHE A 73 34.97 27.89 25.09
C PHE A 73 36.17 28.73 24.56
N THR A 74 35.88 29.93 24.13
CA THR A 74 36.89 30.97 23.83
C THR A 74 36.79 32.04 24.89
N VAL A 75 37.91 32.44 25.49
CA VAL A 75 37.99 33.53 26.47
C VAL A 75 38.67 34.72 25.82
N ASP A 76 37.91 35.76 25.54
CA ASP A 76 38.39 36.92 24.83
C ASP A 76 37.84 38.23 25.42
N GLY A 77 38.45 39.37 25.12
CA GLY A 77 37.91 40.69 25.45
C GLY A 77 36.64 40.99 24.66
N LEU A 78 36.65 40.72 23.36
CA LEU A 78 35.54 40.83 22.43
C LEU A 78 35.52 39.55 21.57
N SER A 79 34.43 38.81 21.57
CA SER A 79 34.34 37.59 20.73
C SER A 79 33.05 37.52 19.91
N SER A 80 33.18 37.13 18.64
CA SER A 80 32.06 36.76 17.78
C SER A 80 32.35 35.40 17.20
N ILE A 81 31.54 34.45 17.56
CA ILE A 81 31.68 33.07 17.06
C ILE A 81 30.43 32.62 16.31
N SER A 82 30.64 31.90 15.24
CA SER A 82 29.54 31.24 14.52
C SER A 82 29.87 29.79 14.25
N THR A 83 28.86 28.96 14.33
CA THR A 83 28.95 27.53 13.96
C THR A 83 27.83 27.23 12.99
N ASP A 84 28.17 27.03 11.73
CA ASP A 84 27.23 26.72 10.67
C ASP A 84 27.33 25.24 10.34
N VAL A 85 26.25 24.51 10.57
CA VAL A 85 26.15 23.08 10.31
C VAL A 85 25.01 22.81 9.35
N LYS A 86 25.30 22.12 8.26
CA LYS A 86 24.30 21.77 7.28
C LYS A 86 24.38 20.30 6.91
N ASN A 87 23.24 19.63 6.99
CA ASN A 87 23.06 18.26 6.52
C ASN A 87 22.01 18.25 5.42
N THR A 88 22.43 17.91 4.21
CA THR A 88 21.54 17.81 3.05
C THR A 88 21.46 16.37 2.59
N MET A 89 20.25 15.82 2.51
CA MET A 89 20.02 14.45 2.05
C MET A 89 19.05 14.44 0.89
N LYS A 90 19.45 13.75 -0.18
CA LYS A 90 18.58 13.44 -1.33
C LYS A 90 18.51 11.93 -1.51
N ILE A 91 17.31 11.38 -1.36
CA ILE A 91 17.11 9.94 -1.30
C ILE A 91 16.07 9.55 -2.33
N ASN A 92 16.42 8.61 -3.20
CA ASN A 92 15.53 8.08 -4.20
C ASN A 92 15.47 6.55 -4.10
N SER A 93 14.26 6.04 -4.00
CA SER A 93 13.94 4.63 -4.16
C SER A 93 12.95 4.54 -5.32
N LYS A 94 13.44 4.19 -6.50
CA LYS A 94 12.67 4.27 -7.74
C LYS A 94 12.58 2.92 -8.43
N ILE A 95 11.37 2.55 -8.83
CA ILE A 95 11.11 1.50 -9.80
C ILE A 95 10.48 2.16 -11.02
N ASP A 96 11.12 2.05 -12.15
CA ASP A 96 10.61 2.46 -13.44
C ASP A 96 10.35 1.23 -14.29
N LEU A 97 9.10 0.89 -14.45
CA LEU A 97 8.71 -0.25 -15.27
C LEU A 97 8.89 0.03 -16.78
N GLY A 98 9.32 1.26 -17.11
CA GLY A 98 9.50 1.67 -18.49
C GLY A 98 8.18 1.81 -19.24
N SER A 99 8.28 1.76 -20.58
CA SER A 99 7.12 1.82 -21.45
C SER A 99 6.86 0.45 -22.07
N TYR A 100 5.60 0.05 -22.12
CA TYR A 100 5.18 -1.23 -22.74
C TYR A 100 5.93 -2.45 -22.20
N THR A 101 5.99 -2.56 -20.91
CA THR A 101 6.57 -3.70 -20.20
C THR A 101 5.45 -4.62 -19.70
N GLU A 102 5.66 -5.92 -19.87
CA GLU A 102 4.77 -6.94 -19.33
C GLU A 102 5.49 -7.70 -18.22
N VAL A 103 4.89 -7.71 -17.02
CA VAL A 103 5.42 -8.46 -15.88
C VAL A 103 4.34 -9.43 -15.40
N SER A 104 4.67 -10.71 -15.36
CA SER A 104 3.75 -11.73 -14.91
C SER A 104 4.35 -12.66 -13.88
N ALA A 105 3.50 -13.09 -12.94
CA ALA A 105 3.82 -14.08 -11.93
C ALA A 105 2.68 -15.12 -11.84
N ALA A 106 3.04 -16.39 -11.70
CA ALA A 106 2.05 -17.44 -11.56
C ALA A 106 1.25 -17.32 -10.26
N LYS A 107 1.84 -16.72 -9.22
CA LYS A 107 1.18 -16.48 -7.94
C LYS A 107 1.16 -15.00 -7.59
N ASN A 108 2.18 -14.51 -6.89
CA ASN A 108 2.20 -13.15 -6.38
C ASN A 108 3.19 -12.28 -7.15
N LEU A 109 2.77 -11.08 -7.50
CA LEU A 109 3.62 -10.05 -8.08
C LEU A 109 3.70 -8.87 -7.09
N ASP A 110 4.87 -8.70 -6.47
CA ASP A 110 5.11 -7.63 -5.52
C ASP A 110 6.10 -6.61 -6.12
N ILE A 111 5.63 -5.37 -6.34
CA ILE A 111 6.43 -4.26 -6.86
C ILE A 111 6.47 -3.17 -5.81
N GLN A 112 7.65 -2.95 -5.19
CA GLN A 112 7.74 -2.10 -4.01
C GLN A 112 8.98 -1.19 -4.03
N ALA A 113 8.75 0.12 -4.08
CA ALA A 113 9.79 1.11 -3.87
C ALA A 113 9.80 1.55 -2.40
N LEU A 114 10.83 1.18 -1.64
CA LEU A 114 10.88 1.36 -0.20
C LEU A 114 12.04 2.27 0.22
N ILE A 115 11.73 3.27 1.06
CA ILE A 115 12.72 3.99 1.86
C ILE A 115 12.49 3.57 3.31
N LYS A 116 13.31 2.69 3.86
CA LYS A 116 13.10 2.11 5.20
C LYS A 116 13.54 3.02 6.33
N ARG A 117 14.58 3.79 6.12
CA ARG A 117 15.09 4.69 7.14
C ARG A 117 15.76 5.90 6.52
N ILE A 118 15.47 7.05 7.10
CA ILE A 118 16.23 8.28 6.93
C ILE A 118 16.53 8.81 8.33
N TYR A 119 17.80 8.91 8.65
CA TYR A 119 18.24 9.58 9.86
C TYR A 119 19.13 10.76 9.48
N ALA A 120 18.61 11.97 9.65
CA ALA A 120 19.32 13.21 9.36
C ALA A 120 19.50 14.02 10.64
N TYR A 121 20.73 14.26 11.00
CA TYR A 121 21.07 15.03 12.20
C TYR A 121 22.05 16.16 11.88
N ALA A 122 21.75 17.36 12.35
CA ALA A 122 22.68 18.48 12.32
C ALA A 122 22.76 19.11 13.71
N SER A 123 23.94 19.29 14.24
CA SER A 123 24.14 19.92 15.56
C SER A 123 25.20 20.98 15.50
N ALA A 124 24.80 22.21 15.81
CA ALA A 124 25.68 23.37 15.95
C ALA A 124 25.81 23.75 17.43
N TYR A 125 26.99 23.69 17.95
CA TYR A 125 27.30 24.07 19.33
C TYR A 125 28.32 25.20 19.35
N SER A 126 27.97 26.29 20.03
CA SER A 126 28.84 27.43 20.22
C SER A 126 28.86 27.86 21.70
N GLU A 127 30.02 27.82 22.28
CA GLU A 127 30.24 28.25 23.67
C GLU A 127 31.33 29.32 23.71
N THR A 128 31.00 30.49 24.25
CA THR A 128 31.96 31.59 24.36
C THR A 128 31.88 32.27 25.72
N GLY A 129 32.99 32.80 26.18
CA GLY A 129 33.09 33.65 27.35
C GLY A 129 33.86 34.93 27.01
N SER A 130 33.38 36.10 27.48
CA SER A 130 34.07 37.37 27.27
C SER A 130 33.80 38.31 28.43
N VAL A 131 34.73 39.26 28.63
CA VAL A 131 34.63 40.23 29.70
C VAL A 131 33.81 41.47 29.29
N ILE A 132 33.73 41.77 27.98
CA ILE A 132 33.13 43.02 27.49
C ILE A 132 31.90 42.78 26.63
N ASN A 133 32.01 42.04 25.55
CA ASN A 133 30.90 41.74 24.65
C ASN A 133 31.11 40.43 23.90
N THR A 134 30.10 39.59 23.91
CA THR A 134 30.15 38.30 23.23
C THR A 134 28.94 38.08 22.33
N GLN A 135 29.19 37.51 21.17
CA GLN A 135 28.12 37.06 20.25
C GLN A 135 28.34 35.61 19.87
N SER A 136 27.35 34.78 20.16
CA SER A 136 27.34 33.38 19.77
C SER A 136 26.21 33.12 18.78
N ARG A 137 26.53 32.58 17.60
CA ARG A 137 25.58 32.33 16.50
C ARG A 137 25.68 30.89 16.00
N PRO A 138 25.22 29.90 16.75
CA PRO A 138 25.11 28.55 16.22
C PRO A 138 23.92 28.46 15.28
N ASN A 139 24.12 27.83 14.15
CA ASN A 139 23.11 27.57 13.13
C ASN A 139 23.18 26.12 12.69
N ALA A 140 22.10 25.40 12.85
CA ALA A 140 21.97 24.02 12.40
C ALA A 140 20.86 23.90 11.38
N THR A 141 21.15 23.30 10.23
CA THR A 141 20.18 23.11 9.14
C THR A 141 20.15 21.64 8.72
N VAL A 142 18.97 21.10 8.64
CA VAL A 142 18.68 19.80 8.01
C VAL A 142 17.76 20.02 6.82
N ASP A 143 18.21 19.60 5.63
CA ASP A 143 17.41 19.62 4.40
C ASP A 143 17.29 18.18 3.89
N VAL A 144 16.09 17.60 3.93
CA VAL A 144 15.83 16.24 3.43
C VAL A 144 14.81 16.29 2.30
N THR A 145 15.14 15.62 1.21
CA THR A 145 14.17 15.35 0.14
C THR A 145 14.24 13.88 -0.22
N ALA A 146 13.11 13.20 -0.13
CA ALA A 146 13.03 11.77 -0.35
C ALA A 146 11.86 11.40 -1.28
N TYR A 147 12.15 10.54 -2.24
CA TYR A 147 11.18 10.03 -3.22
C TYR A 147 11.16 8.52 -3.21
N ALA A 148 10.00 7.95 -2.87
CA ALA A 148 9.65 6.57 -3.16
C ALA A 148 8.71 6.58 -4.36
N THR A 149 9.10 5.96 -5.48
CA THR A 149 8.31 6.05 -6.71
C THR A 149 8.24 4.73 -7.46
N VAL A 150 7.04 4.42 -7.96
CA VAL A 150 6.83 3.35 -8.93
C VAL A 150 6.12 3.96 -10.13
N THR A 151 6.72 3.83 -11.30
CA THR A 151 6.21 4.42 -12.54
C THR A 151 6.16 3.40 -13.67
N GLY A 152 5.20 3.57 -14.59
CA GLY A 152 5.10 2.77 -15.80
C GLY A 152 4.14 3.40 -16.81
N THR A 153 4.34 3.12 -18.10
CA THR A 153 3.52 3.64 -19.20
C THR A 153 3.14 2.50 -20.13
N GLY A 154 1.85 2.25 -20.35
CA GLY A 154 1.39 1.14 -21.19
C GLY A 154 1.82 -0.23 -20.64
N VAL A 155 1.93 -0.38 -19.33
CA VAL A 155 2.43 -1.61 -18.68
C VAL A 155 1.32 -2.63 -18.50
N LYS A 156 1.68 -3.91 -18.61
CA LYS A 156 0.78 -5.03 -18.31
C LYS A 156 1.33 -5.80 -17.11
N LEU A 157 0.58 -5.80 -16.03
CA LEU A 157 0.93 -6.47 -14.79
C LEU A 157 -0.04 -7.60 -14.51
N HIS A 158 0.45 -8.82 -14.39
CA HIS A 158 -0.38 -9.98 -14.15
C HIS A 158 0.13 -10.83 -12.99
N ALA A 159 -0.79 -11.21 -12.11
CA ALA A 159 -0.53 -12.17 -11.04
C ALA A 159 -1.69 -13.16 -10.92
N GLY A 160 -1.39 -14.44 -10.71
CA GLY A 160 -2.43 -15.44 -10.51
C GLY A 160 -3.21 -15.26 -9.21
N GLU A 161 -2.55 -14.79 -8.17
CA GLU A 161 -3.16 -14.60 -6.86
C GLU A 161 -3.20 -13.13 -6.43
N ARG A 162 -2.05 -12.49 -6.25
CA ARG A 162 -1.99 -11.13 -5.72
C ARG A 162 -1.01 -10.24 -6.46
N LEU A 163 -1.48 -9.05 -6.81
CA LEU A 163 -0.66 -7.95 -7.30
C LEU A 163 -0.54 -6.87 -6.22
N THR A 164 0.69 -6.55 -5.85
CA THR A 164 1.01 -5.47 -4.93
C THR A 164 1.86 -4.41 -5.62
N LEU A 165 1.44 -3.15 -5.55
CA LEU A 165 2.13 -2.02 -6.16
C LEU A 165 2.26 -0.89 -5.14
N TYR A 166 3.44 -0.75 -4.50
CA TYR A 166 3.62 0.21 -3.40
C TYR A 166 4.82 1.13 -3.60
N ALA A 167 4.59 2.40 -3.25
CA ALA A 167 5.64 3.40 -3.10
C ALA A 167 5.62 3.91 -1.66
N ILE A 168 6.58 3.48 -0.86
CA ILE A 168 6.54 3.65 0.58
C ILE A 168 7.82 4.27 1.10
N SER A 169 7.69 5.39 1.81
CA SER A 169 8.78 5.99 2.57
C SER A 169 8.54 5.80 4.06
N THR A 170 9.24 4.83 4.66
CA THR A 170 8.91 4.32 5.99
C THR A 170 9.42 5.09 7.18
N ASN A 171 9.01 4.63 8.20
CA ASN A 171 8.91 4.56 9.63
C ASN A 171 9.92 5.36 10.45
N ASP A 172 11.13 5.51 10.00
CA ASP A 172 12.21 6.09 10.76
C ASP A 172 12.82 7.28 10.05
N ILE A 173 11.98 8.14 9.46
CA ILE A 173 12.46 9.43 9.01
C ILE A 173 12.59 10.31 10.23
N TYR A 174 13.78 10.33 10.76
CA TYR A 174 14.15 11.17 11.88
C TYR A 174 15.04 12.30 11.37
N THR A 175 14.54 13.52 11.50
CA THR A 175 15.30 14.72 11.13
C THR A 175 15.38 15.64 12.33
N ASN A 176 16.59 16.00 12.73
CA ASN A 176 16.82 16.85 13.89
C ASN A 176 17.86 17.92 13.58
N ALA A 177 17.47 19.17 13.77
CA ALA A 177 18.38 20.29 13.78
C ALA A 177 18.50 20.83 15.22
N TYR A 178 19.67 20.71 15.81
CA TYR A 178 19.94 21.15 17.17
C TYR A 178 20.94 22.30 17.18
N SER A 179 20.56 23.41 17.81
CA SER A 179 21.41 24.59 17.93
C SER A 179 21.54 25.01 19.41
N TYR A 180 22.75 25.11 19.89
CA TYR A 180 23.05 25.51 21.26
C TYR A 180 24.06 26.63 21.29
N GLY A 181 23.69 27.72 21.94
CA GLY A 181 24.57 28.83 22.17
C GLY A 181 24.64 29.19 23.65
N TYR A 182 25.85 29.45 24.15
CA TYR A 182 26.09 29.87 25.51
C TYR A 182 27.08 31.05 25.55
N THR A 183 26.80 32.02 26.38
CA THR A 183 27.74 33.10 26.68
C THR A 183 27.91 33.23 28.20
N ALA A 184 29.14 33.30 28.66
CA ALA A 184 29.48 33.52 30.08
C ALA A 184 30.15 34.88 30.27
N GLY A 185 29.54 35.76 31.04
CA GLY A 185 30.07 37.10 31.39
C GLY A 185 29.73 38.22 30.39
N GLY A 186 29.83 39.48 30.81
CA GLY A 186 29.61 40.68 30.01
C GLY A 186 28.21 40.86 29.41
N THR A 187 28.07 41.76 28.42
CA THR A 187 26.87 41.89 27.60
C THR A 187 26.94 40.88 26.47
N GLY A 188 26.25 39.72 26.60
CA GLY A 188 26.29 38.65 25.62
C GLY A 188 24.97 38.50 24.84
N SER A 189 25.06 38.30 23.54
CA SER A 189 23.92 37.91 22.73
C SER A 189 24.10 36.50 22.17
N VAL A 190 23.06 35.69 22.26
CA VAL A 190 23.01 34.36 21.65
C VAL A 190 21.89 34.32 20.62
N ILE A 191 22.23 34.01 19.42
CA ILE A 191 21.28 33.82 18.31
C ILE A 191 21.41 32.39 17.84
N SER A 192 20.61 31.49 18.39
CA SER A 192 20.56 30.09 17.99
C SER A 192 19.50 29.88 16.91
N THR A 193 19.90 29.33 15.80
CA THR A 193 18.98 29.03 14.72
C THR A 193 19.00 27.51 14.43
N ALA A 194 17.85 26.93 14.42
CA ALA A 194 17.67 25.54 13.96
C ALA A 194 16.63 25.50 12.85
N THR A 195 16.98 24.86 11.75
CA THR A 195 16.10 24.78 10.58
C THR A 195 16.00 23.34 10.14
N ASN A 196 14.77 22.87 9.97
CA ASN A 196 14.51 21.54 9.44
C ASN A 196 13.52 21.65 8.28
N ASN A 197 13.97 21.32 7.08
CA ASN A 197 13.16 21.26 5.88
C ASN A 197 13.11 19.82 5.39
N THR A 198 12.00 19.17 5.58
CA THR A 198 11.81 17.77 5.18
C THR A 198 10.66 17.65 4.18
N ARG A 199 10.95 17.09 3.03
CA ARG A 199 9.98 16.85 1.95
C ARG A 199 10.04 15.41 1.53
N ILE A 200 8.92 14.71 1.66
CA ILE A 200 8.84 13.28 1.41
C ILE A 200 7.70 13.01 0.43
N TYR A 201 8.00 12.20 -0.56
CA TYR A 201 7.08 11.86 -1.63
C TYR A 201 6.95 10.35 -1.77
N GLY A 202 5.71 9.88 -1.82
CA GLY A 202 5.34 8.52 -2.20
C GLY A 202 4.46 8.59 -3.47
N ASN A 203 4.92 8.05 -4.59
CA ASN A 203 4.17 8.14 -5.83
C ASN A 203 4.08 6.78 -6.52
N VAL A 204 2.85 6.37 -6.84
CA VAL A 204 2.57 5.30 -7.80
C VAL A 204 1.92 5.94 -9.01
N GLU A 205 2.48 5.74 -10.20
CA GLU A 205 2.04 6.41 -11.40
C GLU A 205 2.04 5.45 -12.59
N ILE A 206 0.88 4.93 -12.94
CA ILE A 206 0.65 4.11 -14.13
C ILE A 206 -0.06 4.97 -15.16
N LYS A 207 0.65 5.26 -16.24
CA LYS A 207 0.19 6.11 -17.33
C LYS A 207 -0.24 5.28 -18.51
N ASP A 208 -1.04 5.90 -19.36
CA ASP A 208 -1.55 5.35 -20.61
C ASP A 208 -2.73 4.37 -20.43
N SER A 209 -3.73 4.57 -21.26
CA SER A 209 -4.95 3.76 -21.30
C SER A 209 -4.73 2.32 -21.79
N SER A 210 -3.57 2.03 -22.39
CA SER A 210 -3.17 0.67 -22.77
C SER A 210 -2.58 -0.15 -21.60
N SER A 211 -2.43 0.46 -20.41
CA SER A 211 -1.99 -0.25 -19.22
C SER A 211 -3.07 -1.20 -18.72
N SER A 212 -2.65 -2.33 -18.18
CA SER A 212 -3.58 -3.27 -17.55
C SER A 212 -2.98 -3.92 -16.32
N MET A 213 -3.81 -4.13 -15.31
CA MET A 213 -3.48 -4.83 -14.08
C MET A 213 -4.48 -5.97 -13.87
N ASN A 214 -3.98 -7.17 -13.67
CA ASN A 214 -4.83 -8.35 -13.53
C ASN A 214 -4.34 -9.24 -12.40
N ALA A 215 -5.17 -9.48 -11.40
CA ALA A 215 -4.95 -10.45 -10.33
C ALA A 215 -6.25 -10.72 -9.58
N ARG A 216 -6.31 -11.86 -8.83
CA ARG A 216 -7.43 -12.07 -7.92
C ARG A 216 -7.53 -10.94 -6.89
N ASP A 217 -6.42 -10.60 -6.25
CA ASP A 217 -6.35 -9.54 -5.25
C ASP A 217 -5.35 -8.48 -5.69
N ILE A 218 -5.79 -7.22 -5.75
CA ILE A 218 -4.95 -6.09 -6.14
C ILE A 218 -4.88 -5.08 -5.00
N ALA A 219 -3.65 -4.72 -4.62
CA ALA A 219 -3.39 -3.69 -3.64
C ALA A 219 -2.40 -2.66 -4.17
N ILE A 220 -2.83 -1.42 -4.30
CA ILE A 220 -2.02 -0.32 -4.82
C ILE A 220 -1.96 0.78 -3.77
N GLY A 221 -0.77 1.29 -3.47
CA GLY A 221 -0.66 2.29 -2.44
C GLY A 221 0.58 3.16 -2.48
N ALA A 222 0.40 4.39 -1.99
CA ALA A 222 1.46 5.32 -1.71
C ALA A 222 1.33 5.82 -0.26
N ALA A 223 2.41 5.74 0.50
CA ALA A 223 2.42 6.19 1.88
C ALA A 223 3.78 6.76 2.28
N THR A 224 3.72 7.79 3.11
CA THR A 224 4.92 8.40 3.68
C THR A 224 4.80 8.52 5.19
N LYS A 225 5.93 8.39 5.88
CA LYS A 225 6.04 8.55 7.31
C LYS A 225 7.24 9.41 7.68
N SER A 226 7.05 10.27 8.67
CA SER A 226 8.15 11.08 9.14
C SER A 226 7.96 11.53 10.58
N GLU A 227 9.05 11.51 11.30
CA GLU A 227 9.20 12.24 12.54
C GLU A 227 10.21 13.36 12.31
N SER A 228 9.85 14.57 12.70
CA SER A 228 10.70 15.75 12.56
C SER A 228 10.82 16.45 13.90
N GLU A 229 12.03 16.69 14.33
CA GLU A 229 12.30 17.42 15.56
C GLU A 229 13.30 18.54 15.28
N VAL A 230 12.95 19.75 15.70
CA VAL A 230 13.86 20.87 15.72
C VAL A 230 14.05 21.29 17.16
N SER A 231 15.26 21.46 17.60
CA SER A 231 15.54 22.00 18.94
C SER A 231 16.65 23.03 18.92
N TYR A 232 16.46 24.06 19.69
CA TYR A 232 17.49 25.05 19.94
C TYR A 232 17.50 25.50 21.39
N THR A 233 18.63 25.94 21.86
CA THR A 233 18.82 26.37 23.25
C THR A 233 19.54 27.72 23.31
N LYS A 234 18.91 28.68 23.99
CA LYS A 234 19.48 29.97 24.33
C LYS A 234 19.36 30.19 25.84
N LYS A 235 20.34 29.83 26.65
CA LYS A 235 20.29 29.86 28.10
C LYS A 235 19.18 29.06 28.77
N ALA A 236 18.24 28.53 28.02
CA ALA A 236 17.12 27.70 28.46
C ALA A 236 16.85 26.61 27.43
N GLU A 237 16.40 25.48 27.88
CA GLU A 237 15.95 24.39 27.01
C GLU A 237 14.54 24.67 26.52
N TYR A 238 14.32 24.42 25.25
CA TYR A 238 13.01 24.45 24.63
C TYR A 238 12.55 23.02 24.35
N LYS A 239 11.28 22.77 24.57
CA LYS A 239 10.67 21.44 24.32
C LYS A 239 9.88 21.42 23.03
N ALA A 240 10.04 20.37 22.27
CA ALA A 240 9.17 20.08 21.14
C ALA A 240 7.75 19.83 21.62
N VAL A 241 6.76 20.45 20.99
CA VAL A 241 5.35 20.20 21.24
C VAL A 241 4.83 19.27 20.14
N THR A 242 4.19 18.20 20.56
CA THR A 242 3.64 17.21 19.63
C THR A 242 2.17 17.52 19.33
N VAL A 243 1.85 17.75 18.07
CA VAL A 243 0.47 17.97 17.61
C VAL A 243 -0.05 16.68 16.96
N THR A 244 -0.75 15.84 17.69
CA THR A 244 -1.12 14.52 17.15
C THR A 244 -2.47 13.98 17.53
N GLU A 245 -3.21 14.56 18.45
CA GLU A 245 -4.43 13.93 18.98
C GLU A 245 -5.54 13.70 17.93
N PHE A 246 -5.69 14.60 16.98
CA PHE A 246 -6.74 14.48 15.97
C PHE A 246 -6.47 13.34 15.01
N ILE A 247 -5.22 13.17 14.60
CA ILE A 247 -4.82 12.15 13.63
C ILE A 247 -4.88 10.76 14.26
N LYS A 248 -4.38 10.59 15.47
CA LYS A 248 -4.52 9.35 16.24
C LYS A 248 -5.98 8.91 16.37
N LYS A 249 -6.89 9.84 16.63
CA LYS A 249 -8.32 9.56 16.75
C LYS A 249 -8.95 9.08 15.43
N THR A 250 -8.55 9.68 14.32
CA THR A 250 -9.08 9.36 12.99
C THR A 250 -8.56 8.00 12.52
N VAL A 251 -7.29 7.74 12.70
CA VAL A 251 -6.65 6.48 12.30
C VAL A 251 -7.16 5.32 13.16
N THR A 252 -7.30 5.51 14.45
CA THR A 252 -7.88 4.48 15.34
C THR A 252 -9.32 4.14 14.92
N LYS A 253 -10.12 5.12 14.53
CA LYS A 253 -11.46 4.86 13.99
C LYS A 253 -11.40 4.05 12.70
N THR A 254 -10.50 4.38 11.80
CA THR A 254 -10.34 3.69 10.52
C THR A 254 -9.90 2.24 10.71
N LYS A 255 -8.92 1.98 11.59
CA LYS A 255 -8.52 0.62 11.97
C LYS A 255 -9.69 -0.21 12.49
N ASN A 256 -10.45 0.33 13.41
CA ASN A 256 -11.59 -0.36 14.01
C ASN A 256 -12.67 -0.70 12.98
N VAL A 257 -12.87 0.16 11.99
CA VAL A 257 -13.80 -0.11 10.88
C VAL A 257 -13.29 -1.24 10.01
N ILE A 258 -12.02 -1.19 9.61
CA ILE A 258 -11.40 -2.21 8.75
C ILE A 258 -11.38 -3.58 9.44
N GLU A 259 -11.02 -3.64 10.72
CA GLU A 259 -11.02 -4.88 11.48
C GLU A 259 -12.44 -5.47 11.61
N LYS A 260 -13.44 -4.64 11.91
CA LYS A 260 -14.84 -5.08 12.01
C LYS A 260 -15.36 -5.59 10.67
N VAL A 261 -15.06 -4.90 9.56
CA VAL A 261 -15.45 -5.32 8.21
C VAL A 261 -14.75 -6.63 7.86
N SER A 262 -13.45 -6.75 8.12
CA SER A 262 -12.69 -7.96 7.91
C SER A 262 -13.20 -9.14 8.70
N GLU A 263 -13.53 -8.97 9.98
CA GLU A 263 -14.15 -10.02 10.80
C GLU A 263 -15.48 -10.49 10.23
N LYS A 264 -16.29 -9.54 9.76
CA LYS A 264 -17.60 -9.83 9.15
C LYS A 264 -17.46 -10.64 7.86
N ILE A 265 -16.47 -10.30 7.04
CA ILE A 265 -16.12 -11.00 5.82
C ILE A 265 -15.53 -12.39 6.14
N CYS A 266 -14.58 -12.47 7.06
CA CYS A 266 -13.94 -13.74 7.44
C CYS A 266 -14.91 -14.78 8.01
N LYS A 267 -15.97 -14.34 8.69
CA LYS A 267 -17.02 -15.23 9.21
C LYS A 267 -17.87 -15.86 8.10
N LYS A 268 -17.90 -15.25 6.92
CA LYS A 268 -18.70 -15.71 5.77
C LYS A 268 -17.88 -16.50 4.75
N LEU A 269 -16.55 -16.55 4.88
CA LEU A 269 -15.67 -17.15 3.89
C LEU A 269 -15.10 -18.50 4.33
N PRO A 270 -15.08 -19.51 3.45
CA PRO A 270 -14.46 -20.79 3.74
C PRO A 270 -12.93 -20.68 3.79
N TRP A 271 -12.31 -21.67 4.43
CA TRP A 271 -10.86 -21.83 4.38
C TRP A 271 -10.45 -22.31 2.97
N PRO A 272 -9.43 -21.74 2.25
CA PRO A 272 -8.37 -20.85 2.72
C PRO A 272 -8.65 -19.33 2.54
N LEU A 273 -9.77 -18.94 1.98
CA LEU A 273 -10.09 -17.54 1.64
C LEU A 273 -10.12 -16.62 2.86
N ASN A 274 -10.59 -17.12 4.01
CA ASN A 274 -10.54 -16.38 5.27
C ASN A 274 -9.11 -16.06 5.73
N LYS A 275 -8.11 -16.90 5.39
CA LYS A 275 -6.68 -16.61 5.67
C LYS A 275 -6.16 -15.48 4.81
N ILE A 276 -6.59 -15.42 3.54
CA ILE A 276 -6.20 -14.37 2.60
C ILE A 276 -6.76 -13.04 3.06
N VAL A 277 -8.04 -12.99 3.41
CA VAL A 277 -8.66 -11.77 3.96
C VAL A 277 -7.97 -11.33 5.25
N LYS A 278 -7.68 -12.25 6.17
CA LYS A 278 -6.91 -11.93 7.39
C LYS A 278 -5.52 -11.42 7.08
N TRP A 279 -4.86 -11.98 6.08
CA TRP A 279 -3.53 -11.53 5.67
C TRP A 279 -3.58 -10.14 5.04
N ILE A 280 -4.50 -9.92 4.09
CA ILE A 280 -4.76 -8.60 3.47
C ILE A 280 -5.09 -7.58 4.58
N THR A 281 -5.98 -7.91 5.50
CA THR A 281 -6.31 -7.03 6.63
C THR A 281 -5.10 -6.75 7.49
N LYS A 282 -4.28 -7.75 7.79
CA LYS A 282 -3.05 -7.56 8.57
C LYS A 282 -2.05 -6.67 7.84
N THR A 283 -1.93 -6.79 6.51
CA THR A 283 -1.09 -5.92 5.69
C THR A 283 -1.65 -4.50 5.65
N ILE A 284 -2.95 -4.36 5.48
CA ILE A 284 -3.66 -3.07 5.52
C ILE A 284 -3.53 -2.40 6.89
N VAL A 285 -3.80 -3.12 7.96
CA VAL A 285 -3.65 -2.63 9.34
C VAL A 285 -2.20 -2.29 9.63
N LYS A 286 -1.25 -3.02 9.07
CA LYS A 286 0.18 -2.73 9.16
C LYS A 286 0.56 -1.46 8.42
N VAL A 287 0.03 -1.25 7.20
CA VAL A 287 0.18 0.02 6.44
C VAL A 287 -0.52 1.17 7.16
N ILE A 288 -1.72 0.96 7.69
CA ILE A 288 -2.44 2.00 8.44
C ILE A 288 -1.79 2.27 9.80
N THR A 289 -1.32 1.24 10.51
CA THR A 289 -0.55 1.42 11.76
C THR A 289 0.72 2.18 11.47
N TRP A 290 1.30 1.90 10.40
CA TRP A 290 2.49 2.49 9.89
C TRP A 290 2.26 3.92 9.39
N VAL A 291 1.14 4.21 8.74
CA VAL A 291 0.63 5.55 8.48
C VAL A 291 0.31 6.30 9.78
N GLU A 292 -0.21 5.65 10.83
CA GLU A 292 -0.52 6.27 12.13
C GLU A 292 0.73 6.61 12.94
N GLU A 293 1.68 5.73 12.96
CA GLU A 293 2.98 6.01 13.56
C GLU A 293 3.67 7.18 12.86
N ILE A 294 3.18 7.62 11.72
CA ILE A 294 3.80 8.52 10.80
C ILE A 294 3.60 9.97 11.08
N VAL A 295 2.49 10.34 11.54
CA VAL A 295 2.13 11.73 11.64
C VAL A 295 2.26 12.18 13.08
N VAL A 296 3.48 12.13 13.59
CA VAL A 296 3.86 12.89 14.76
C VAL A 296 4.69 14.06 14.29
N GLU A 297 4.04 15.12 13.93
CA GLU A 297 4.71 16.39 13.79
C GLU A 297 4.99 16.95 15.19
N LYS A 298 6.24 16.94 15.58
CA LYS A 298 6.67 17.69 16.75
C LYS A 298 6.96 19.11 16.30
N ILE A 299 6.05 20.02 16.56
CA ILE A 299 6.28 21.45 16.37
C ILE A 299 6.94 21.98 17.63
N LEU A 300 8.11 22.55 17.49
CA LEU A 300 8.74 23.30 18.55
C LEU A 300 8.03 24.65 18.70
N GLN A 301 7.33 24.81 19.80
CA GLN A 301 6.92 26.14 20.22
C GLN A 301 8.01 26.73 21.06
N SER A 302 8.61 27.79 20.56
CA SER A 302 9.52 28.62 21.31
C SER A 302 8.72 29.62 22.16
N GLU A 303 8.89 29.56 23.47
CA GLU A 303 8.38 30.62 24.35
C GLU A 303 9.18 31.89 24.25
N THR A 304 10.33 31.88 23.59
CA THR A 304 11.17 33.04 23.35
C THR A 304 11.73 33.03 21.94
N GLU A 305 11.22 33.93 21.15
CA GLU A 305 11.83 34.60 20.01
C GLU A 305 12.47 33.83 18.84
N LYS A 306 11.73 33.71 17.76
CA LYS A 306 12.06 34.08 16.37
C LYS A 306 13.07 33.28 15.54
N TYR A 307 13.70 32.21 15.96
CA TYR A 307 14.79 31.63 15.16
C TYR A 307 14.58 30.15 14.80
N GLU A 308 13.38 29.71 14.95
CA GLU A 308 13.00 28.38 14.49
C GLU A 308 12.35 28.46 13.11
N LYS A 309 12.86 27.71 12.18
CA LYS A 309 12.26 27.53 10.88
C LYS A 309 12.20 26.03 10.58
N GLY A 310 11.04 25.57 10.25
CA GLY A 310 10.87 24.20 9.82
C GLY A 310 9.72 24.12 8.82
N SER A 311 9.89 23.33 7.80
CA SER A 311 8.83 22.93 6.91
C SER A 311 8.85 21.43 6.80
N TYR A 312 7.71 20.82 7.03
CA TYR A 312 7.51 19.42 6.77
C TYR A 312 6.40 19.27 5.74
N SER A 313 6.63 18.49 4.71
CA SER A 313 5.60 18.13 3.77
C SER A 313 5.69 16.66 3.42
N SER A 314 4.56 16.00 3.43
CA SER A 314 4.37 14.64 2.94
C SER A 314 3.34 14.69 1.82
N THR A 315 3.69 14.16 0.68
CA THR A 315 2.80 14.13 -0.48
C THR A 315 2.78 12.72 -1.05
N ASN A 316 1.60 12.13 -1.09
CA ASN A 316 1.39 10.80 -1.65
C ASN A 316 0.43 10.90 -2.81
N ASN A 317 0.79 10.33 -3.93
CA ASN A 317 -0.07 10.32 -5.09
C ASN A 317 -0.16 8.91 -5.67
N VAL A 318 -1.36 8.53 -6.04
CA VAL A 318 -1.64 7.34 -6.83
C VAL A 318 -2.36 7.81 -8.09
N ILE A 319 -1.72 7.65 -9.24
CA ILE A 319 -2.26 8.02 -10.54
C ILE A 319 -2.36 6.75 -11.38
N LEU A 320 -3.58 6.36 -11.75
CA LEU A 320 -3.85 5.12 -12.45
C LEU A 320 -4.66 5.39 -13.71
N ASN A 321 -4.21 4.84 -14.82
CA ASN A 321 -4.94 4.83 -16.07
C ASN A 321 -4.89 3.43 -16.67
N GLY A 322 -5.94 3.07 -17.41
CA GLY A 322 -6.05 1.77 -18.09
C GLY A 322 -7.07 0.84 -17.43
N ASP A 323 -6.91 -0.46 -17.63
CA ASP A 323 -7.86 -1.45 -17.18
C ASP A 323 -7.37 -2.20 -15.93
N ILE A 324 -8.25 -2.40 -14.96
CA ILE A 324 -7.98 -3.19 -13.76
C ILE A 324 -8.95 -4.37 -13.73
N TYR A 325 -8.39 -5.58 -13.76
CA TYR A 325 -9.13 -6.82 -13.66
C TYR A 325 -8.84 -7.46 -12.31
N TYR A 326 -9.82 -7.52 -11.43
CA TYR A 326 -9.66 -8.14 -10.11
C TYR A 326 -10.66 -9.28 -9.91
N GLY A 327 -10.32 -10.21 -9.01
CA GLY A 327 -11.13 -11.37 -8.74
C GLY A 327 -10.72 -12.59 -9.54
N SER A 328 -11.43 -13.68 -9.35
CA SER A 328 -11.13 -14.95 -9.98
C SER A 328 -12.34 -15.53 -10.70
N ASN A 329 -12.08 -16.10 -11.87
CA ASN A 329 -13.02 -17.01 -12.49
C ASN A 329 -12.94 -18.37 -11.76
N ALA A 330 -14.04 -18.86 -11.22
CA ALA A 330 -14.07 -20.11 -10.50
C ALA A 330 -14.73 -21.22 -11.30
N ALA A 331 -14.14 -22.42 -11.22
CA ALA A 331 -14.82 -23.65 -11.54
C ALA A 331 -15.31 -24.28 -10.23
N VAL A 332 -16.56 -24.69 -10.19
CA VAL A 332 -17.15 -25.33 -9.01
C VAL A 332 -17.55 -26.76 -9.35
N ASP A 333 -17.05 -27.69 -8.54
CA ASP A 333 -17.39 -29.10 -8.66
C ASP A 333 -18.28 -29.53 -7.49
N ILE A 334 -19.49 -29.99 -7.77
CA ILE A 334 -20.40 -30.60 -6.80
C ILE A 334 -20.38 -32.10 -7.05
N ILE A 335 -19.86 -32.83 -6.08
CA ILE A 335 -19.81 -34.28 -6.18
C ILE A 335 -20.79 -34.87 -5.17
N ILE A 336 -21.75 -35.65 -5.69
CA ILE A 336 -22.70 -36.44 -4.92
C ILE A 336 -22.14 -37.83 -4.83
N ASP A 337 -21.87 -38.32 -3.64
CA ASP A 337 -21.32 -39.64 -3.39
C ASP A 337 -22.37 -40.76 -3.65
N GLU A 338 -21.97 -42.03 -3.50
CA GLU A 338 -22.82 -43.20 -3.72
C GLU A 338 -24.03 -43.23 -2.78
N HIS A 339 -23.96 -42.56 -1.63
CA HIS A 339 -25.03 -42.49 -0.65
C HIS A 339 -25.98 -41.29 -0.88
N GLY A 340 -25.59 -40.36 -1.72
CA GLY A 340 -26.31 -39.11 -1.99
C GLY A 340 -25.87 -37.96 -1.08
N ASN A 341 -24.67 -37.98 -0.50
CA ASN A 341 -24.13 -36.89 0.27
C ASN A 341 -23.29 -35.94 -0.59
N ILE A 342 -23.26 -34.67 -0.20
CA ILE A 342 -22.48 -33.61 -0.86
C ILE A 342 -21.51 -33.05 0.15
N ALA A 343 -20.23 -32.98 -0.24
CA ALA A 343 -19.17 -32.46 0.63
C ALA A 343 -19.09 -30.92 0.67
N ASN A 344 -19.65 -30.23 -0.31
CA ASN A 344 -19.58 -28.78 -0.46
C ASN A 344 -20.47 -28.07 0.56
N LYS A 345 -19.90 -27.22 1.39
CA LYS A 345 -20.62 -26.48 2.46
C LYS A 345 -21.56 -25.38 1.94
N ASP A 346 -21.35 -24.92 0.72
CA ASP A 346 -22.14 -23.85 0.10
C ASP A 346 -23.35 -24.38 -0.68
N VAL A 347 -23.61 -25.66 -0.54
CA VAL A 347 -24.75 -26.35 -1.15
C VAL A 347 -25.72 -26.78 -0.08
N THR A 348 -26.95 -26.27 -0.14
CA THR A 348 -28.06 -26.77 0.70
C THR A 348 -28.78 -27.88 -0.04
N TYR A 349 -28.79 -29.05 0.51
CA TYR A 349 -29.40 -30.22 -0.13
C TYR A 349 -30.21 -31.08 0.84
N GLU A 350 -31.02 -31.93 0.30
CA GLU A 350 -31.82 -32.93 1.02
C GLU A 350 -31.76 -34.26 0.26
N THR A 351 -31.59 -35.34 0.99
CA THR A 351 -31.63 -36.68 0.43
C THR A 351 -32.83 -37.42 1.02
N THR A 352 -33.82 -37.72 0.18
CA THR A 352 -35.05 -38.39 0.60
C THR A 352 -35.45 -39.48 -0.43
N GLY A 353 -35.71 -40.70 0.04
CA GLY A 353 -36.14 -41.80 -0.83
C GLY A 353 -35.16 -42.03 -1.99
N ASN A 354 -35.69 -41.86 -3.21
CA ASN A 354 -34.94 -42.08 -4.46
C ASN A 354 -34.35 -40.78 -5.03
N ASP A 355 -34.34 -39.68 -4.26
CA ASP A 355 -33.96 -38.38 -4.77
C ASP A 355 -32.86 -37.71 -3.93
N VAL A 356 -31.97 -37.02 -4.60
CA VAL A 356 -31.10 -35.99 -4.03
C VAL A 356 -31.55 -34.64 -4.55
N LYS A 357 -31.99 -33.77 -3.68
CA LYS A 357 -32.49 -32.42 -4.02
C LYS A 357 -31.48 -31.38 -3.64
N ILE A 358 -30.89 -30.69 -4.60
CA ILE A 358 -30.13 -29.45 -4.34
C ILE A 358 -31.15 -28.32 -4.24
N LYS A 359 -31.28 -27.72 -3.06
CA LYS A 359 -32.28 -26.68 -2.77
C LYS A 359 -31.78 -25.29 -3.14
N THR A 360 -30.57 -25.02 -2.79
CA THR A 360 -29.89 -23.76 -3.13
C THR A 360 -28.41 -24.03 -3.34
N PHE A 361 -27.86 -23.30 -4.26
CA PHE A 361 -26.42 -23.23 -4.47
C PHE A 361 -26.05 -21.77 -4.65
N SER A 362 -25.12 -21.32 -3.85
CA SER A 362 -24.51 -20.01 -4.03
C SER A 362 -23.02 -20.13 -3.77
N SER A 363 -22.23 -20.00 -4.78
CA SER A 363 -20.78 -19.89 -4.63
C SER A 363 -20.32 -18.66 -5.40
N LYS A 364 -19.54 -17.85 -4.74
CA LYS A 364 -18.99 -16.63 -5.33
C LYS A 364 -17.48 -16.77 -5.43
N ALA A 365 -16.96 -16.53 -6.59
CA ALA A 365 -15.53 -16.28 -6.72
C ALA A 365 -15.21 -14.94 -6.06
N ASN A 366 -14.09 -14.88 -5.36
CA ASN A 366 -13.75 -13.74 -4.52
C ASN A 366 -12.48 -13.06 -5.02
N GLY A 367 -12.49 -11.75 -4.94
CA GLY A 367 -11.32 -10.94 -5.18
C GLY A 367 -11.46 -9.58 -4.51
N SER A 368 -10.37 -8.87 -4.38
CA SER A 368 -10.36 -7.55 -3.78
C SER A 368 -9.52 -6.57 -4.59
N LEU A 369 -10.02 -5.34 -4.69
CA LEU A 369 -9.28 -4.20 -5.22
C LEU A 369 -9.17 -3.14 -4.13
N LYS A 370 -7.94 -2.77 -3.79
CA LYS A 370 -7.67 -1.74 -2.81
C LYS A 370 -6.71 -0.71 -3.37
N ILE A 371 -7.10 0.56 -3.28
CA ILE A 371 -6.27 1.70 -3.69
C ILE A 371 -6.14 2.63 -2.48
N GLU A 372 -4.92 2.94 -2.09
CA GLU A 372 -4.63 3.73 -0.91
C GLU A 372 -3.66 4.87 -1.22
N SER A 373 -3.98 6.06 -0.74
CA SER A 373 -3.06 7.19 -0.74
C SER A 373 -3.18 7.93 0.59
N ALA A 374 -2.24 7.66 1.48
CA ALA A 374 -2.23 8.29 2.79
C ALA A 374 -1.92 9.79 2.65
N TYR A 375 -2.81 10.65 3.13
CA TYR A 375 -2.69 12.11 3.09
C TYR A 375 -2.41 12.70 1.70
N GLY A 376 -2.89 12.03 0.67
CA GLY A 376 -2.60 12.40 -0.69
C GLY A 376 -3.80 12.28 -1.61
N LYS A 377 -3.52 12.02 -2.86
CA LYS A 377 -4.50 11.99 -3.93
C LYS A 377 -4.52 10.65 -4.64
N VAL A 378 -5.71 10.23 -5.01
CA VAL A 378 -5.92 9.22 -6.05
C VAL A 378 -6.53 9.93 -7.25
N SER A 379 -5.94 9.75 -8.42
CA SER A 379 -6.41 10.38 -9.67
C SER A 379 -6.14 9.46 -10.85
N GLY A 380 -6.76 9.75 -11.97
CA GLY A 380 -6.64 8.99 -13.21
C GLY A 380 -7.97 8.51 -13.73
N ASN A 381 -7.91 7.67 -14.74
CA ASN A 381 -9.09 7.10 -15.40
C ASN A 381 -8.87 5.60 -15.59
N VAL A 382 -9.65 4.79 -14.91
CA VAL A 382 -9.57 3.33 -14.95
C VAL A 382 -10.90 2.72 -15.31
N LYS A 383 -10.88 1.63 -16.09
CA LYS A 383 -11.99 0.69 -16.21
C LYS A 383 -11.74 -0.45 -15.25
N VAL A 384 -12.68 -0.67 -14.35
CA VAL A 384 -12.58 -1.76 -13.38
C VAL A 384 -13.46 -2.91 -13.84
N HIS A 385 -12.84 -4.07 -13.97
CA HIS A 385 -13.52 -5.31 -14.36
C HIS A 385 -13.46 -6.29 -13.19
N SER A 386 -14.63 -6.76 -12.75
CA SER A 386 -14.70 -7.80 -11.73
C SER A 386 -14.78 -9.17 -12.41
N ASN A 387 -13.85 -10.06 -12.06
CA ASN A 387 -13.83 -11.45 -12.48
C ASN A 387 -14.44 -12.39 -11.41
N ASN A 388 -15.25 -11.86 -10.49
CA ASN A 388 -15.89 -12.63 -9.42
C ASN A 388 -17.07 -13.46 -9.95
N VAL A 389 -16.80 -14.32 -10.90
CA VAL A 389 -17.82 -15.11 -11.60
C VAL A 389 -17.51 -16.60 -11.60
N ILE A 390 -18.54 -17.42 -11.58
CA ILE A 390 -18.43 -18.85 -11.79
C ILE A 390 -18.47 -19.09 -13.31
N THR A 391 -17.35 -19.55 -13.85
CA THR A 391 -17.24 -19.86 -15.28
C THR A 391 -17.60 -21.29 -15.62
N LYS A 392 -17.49 -22.21 -14.64
CA LYS A 392 -17.83 -23.63 -14.80
C LYS A 392 -18.52 -24.15 -13.56
N LEU A 393 -19.63 -24.84 -13.77
CA LEU A 393 -20.30 -25.65 -12.75
C LEU A 393 -20.39 -27.08 -13.22
N ASN A 394 -19.72 -28.00 -12.54
CA ASN A 394 -19.81 -29.42 -12.77
C ASN A 394 -20.58 -30.06 -11.61
N ILE A 395 -21.65 -30.77 -11.92
CA ILE A 395 -22.41 -31.55 -10.94
C ILE A 395 -22.28 -33.02 -11.33
N THR A 396 -21.67 -33.82 -10.47
CA THR A 396 -21.49 -35.26 -10.71
C THR A 396 -22.31 -36.06 -9.70
N ASN A 397 -23.31 -36.77 -10.17
CA ASN A 397 -24.12 -37.66 -9.34
C ASN A 397 -23.65 -39.11 -9.48
N ASN A 398 -23.01 -39.63 -8.44
CA ASN A 398 -22.58 -41.00 -8.32
C ASN A 398 -23.60 -41.90 -7.57
N SER A 399 -24.66 -41.29 -7.03
CA SER A 399 -25.67 -42.04 -6.30
C SER A 399 -26.66 -42.77 -7.19
N ALA A 400 -27.31 -43.79 -6.66
CA ALA A 400 -28.44 -44.48 -7.31
C ALA A 400 -29.76 -43.69 -7.19
N LYS A 401 -29.71 -42.38 -6.95
CA LYS A 401 -30.87 -41.49 -6.75
C LYS A 401 -31.00 -40.50 -7.90
N ASN A 402 -32.22 -40.03 -8.13
CA ASN A 402 -32.45 -38.97 -9.11
C ASN A 402 -31.92 -37.65 -8.59
N LEU A 403 -31.50 -36.77 -9.49
CA LEU A 403 -31.01 -35.42 -9.16
C LEU A 403 -32.11 -34.38 -9.40
N ILE A 404 -32.48 -33.63 -8.39
CA ILE A 404 -33.45 -32.53 -8.50
C ILE A 404 -32.72 -31.22 -8.13
N LEU A 405 -32.75 -30.29 -9.07
CA LEU A 405 -32.14 -28.95 -8.92
C LEU A 405 -33.26 -27.94 -8.74
N LYS A 406 -33.33 -27.29 -7.54
CA LYS A 406 -34.46 -26.40 -7.23
C LYS A 406 -34.19 -24.92 -7.47
N ASN A 407 -33.07 -24.41 -6.97
CA ASN A 407 -32.71 -23.02 -7.16
C ASN A 407 -31.19 -22.93 -7.31
N ILE A 408 -30.74 -22.84 -8.53
CA ILE A 408 -29.32 -22.69 -8.86
C ILE A 408 -29.15 -21.31 -9.45
N ASP A 409 -28.52 -20.45 -8.69
CA ASP A 409 -28.17 -19.11 -9.10
C ASP A 409 -26.67 -19.05 -9.39
N LEU A 410 -26.34 -18.93 -10.67
CA LEU A 410 -24.97 -18.75 -11.15
C LEU A 410 -24.65 -17.29 -11.42
N LEU A 411 -25.66 -16.43 -11.37
CA LEU A 411 -25.41 -15.00 -11.36
C LEU A 411 -24.78 -14.67 -10.01
N ALA A 412 -23.53 -14.28 -10.02
CA ALA A 412 -22.94 -13.63 -8.90
C ALA A 412 -23.74 -12.32 -8.70
N GLU A 413 -24.72 -12.33 -7.79
CA GLU A 413 -25.24 -11.07 -7.31
C GLU A 413 -24.04 -10.22 -6.89
N TYR A 414 -23.91 -9.05 -7.51
CA TYR A 414 -22.99 -8.03 -7.04
C TYR A 414 -23.35 -7.73 -5.59
N ASP A 415 -22.64 -8.37 -4.68
CA ASP A 415 -22.71 -8.04 -3.27
C ASP A 415 -21.66 -6.96 -3.01
N PRO A 416 -22.05 -5.70 -2.89
CA PRO A 416 -21.11 -4.61 -2.62
C PRO A 416 -20.36 -4.80 -1.29
N GLU A 417 -20.81 -5.69 -0.39
CA GLU A 417 -20.09 -6.05 0.84
C GLU A 417 -19.04 -7.14 0.62
N SER A 418 -19.17 -8.02 -0.37
CA SER A 418 -18.24 -9.13 -0.65
C SER A 418 -17.30 -8.87 -1.82
N CYS A 419 -17.64 -7.97 -2.71
CA CYS A 419 -16.83 -7.51 -3.84
C CYS A 419 -16.28 -6.12 -3.55
N ALA A 420 -15.66 -5.95 -2.40
CA ALA A 420 -15.23 -4.63 -1.94
C ALA A 420 -14.01 -4.14 -2.74
N TYR A 421 -14.22 -3.18 -3.59
CA TYR A 421 -13.15 -2.25 -3.90
C TYR A 421 -13.15 -1.14 -2.83
N THR A 422 -11.98 -0.80 -2.36
CA THR A 422 -11.82 0.24 -1.33
C THR A 422 -10.82 1.28 -1.81
N ILE A 423 -11.25 2.54 -1.87
CA ILE A 423 -10.37 3.66 -2.18
C ILE A 423 -10.21 4.48 -0.90
N LEU A 424 -9.01 4.52 -0.36
CA LEU A 424 -8.66 5.24 0.87
C LEU A 424 -7.72 6.40 0.54
N CYS A 425 -8.24 7.61 0.47
CA CYS A 425 -7.42 8.81 0.27
C CYS A 425 -8.14 10.06 0.78
N SER A 426 -7.40 11.16 0.90
CA SER A 426 -7.95 12.46 1.30
C SER A 426 -8.64 13.20 0.15
N ASP A 427 -8.26 12.92 -1.09
CA ASP A 427 -8.80 13.57 -2.30
C ASP A 427 -8.81 12.58 -3.47
N TYR A 428 -10.00 12.13 -3.85
CA TYR A 428 -10.24 11.28 -5.04
C TYR A 428 -11.13 11.95 -6.08
N SER A 429 -11.34 13.26 -5.97
CA SER A 429 -12.28 14.01 -6.83
C SER A 429 -11.92 14.01 -8.32
N LYS A 430 -10.70 13.65 -8.66
CA LYS A 430 -10.21 13.50 -10.03
C LYS A 430 -10.04 12.06 -10.48
N PHE A 431 -10.46 11.10 -9.67
CA PHE A 431 -10.40 9.70 -10.03
C PHE A 431 -11.73 9.29 -10.65
N VAL A 432 -11.69 8.94 -11.90
CA VAL A 432 -12.85 8.48 -12.67
C VAL A 432 -12.74 6.98 -12.79
N MET A 433 -13.65 6.24 -12.14
CA MET A 433 -13.90 4.85 -12.45
C MET A 433 -15.03 4.82 -13.51
N GLU A 434 -14.72 4.36 -14.69
CA GLU A 434 -15.78 3.93 -15.60
C GLU A 434 -16.40 2.66 -15.01
N ASP A 435 -17.70 2.51 -15.17
CA ASP A 435 -18.53 1.48 -14.55
C ASP A 435 -17.82 0.14 -14.38
N VAL A 436 -18.04 -0.51 -13.23
CA VAL A 436 -17.59 -1.88 -13.03
C VAL A 436 -18.25 -2.74 -14.09
N VAL A 437 -17.50 -3.05 -15.12
CA VAL A 437 -17.97 -3.96 -16.17
C VAL A 437 -17.81 -5.37 -15.63
N ASP A 438 -18.90 -5.96 -15.21
CA ASP A 438 -18.92 -7.40 -14.98
C ASP A 438 -18.57 -8.09 -16.30
N ASN A 439 -17.42 -8.73 -16.35
CA ASN A 439 -17.11 -9.67 -17.39
C ASN A 439 -18.04 -10.88 -17.20
N MET A 440 -19.26 -10.79 -17.70
CA MET A 440 -20.18 -11.91 -17.75
C MET A 440 -19.64 -12.94 -18.76
N THR A 441 -18.69 -13.74 -18.31
CA THR A 441 -18.38 -14.98 -19.04
C THR A 441 -19.54 -15.91 -18.81
N GLN A 442 -20.15 -16.34 -19.89
CA GLN A 442 -21.23 -17.32 -19.85
C GLN A 442 -20.72 -18.63 -19.21
N PRO A 443 -21.24 -19.07 -18.07
CA PRO A 443 -20.74 -20.26 -17.41
C PRO A 443 -21.10 -21.51 -18.21
N GLU A 444 -20.17 -22.46 -18.27
CA GLU A 444 -20.43 -23.80 -18.78
C GLU A 444 -20.96 -24.65 -17.63
N VAL A 445 -22.17 -25.19 -17.78
CA VAL A 445 -22.78 -26.12 -16.82
C VAL A 445 -22.74 -27.53 -17.36
N THR A 446 -22.10 -28.43 -16.64
CA THR A 446 -22.07 -29.87 -16.99
C THR A 446 -22.65 -30.68 -15.83
N ILE A 447 -23.71 -31.43 -16.12
CA ILE A 447 -24.36 -32.36 -15.18
C ILE A 447 -24.09 -33.77 -15.66
N THR A 448 -23.43 -34.58 -14.84
CA THR A 448 -23.10 -35.97 -15.13
C THR A 448 -23.79 -36.87 -14.14
N THR A 449 -24.55 -37.85 -14.63
CA THR A 449 -25.11 -38.93 -13.80
C THR A 449 -24.43 -40.24 -14.16
N ASN A 450 -23.67 -40.82 -13.25
CA ASN A 450 -22.90 -42.04 -13.49
C ASN A 450 -23.72 -43.31 -13.33
N THR A 451 -24.92 -43.19 -12.84
CA THR A 451 -25.87 -44.32 -12.64
C THR A 451 -27.06 -44.26 -13.57
N GLY A 452 -27.08 -43.36 -14.54
CA GLY A 452 -28.16 -43.17 -15.50
C GLY A 452 -29.50 -42.79 -14.88
N LYS A 453 -29.47 -42.06 -13.77
CA LYS A 453 -30.67 -41.56 -13.07
C LYS A 453 -31.14 -40.25 -13.65
N ASP A 454 -32.42 -39.97 -13.44
CA ASP A 454 -33.08 -38.80 -14.00
C ASP A 454 -32.59 -37.48 -13.38
N VAL A 455 -32.64 -36.43 -14.18
CA VAL A 455 -32.35 -35.06 -13.77
C VAL A 455 -33.62 -34.22 -13.92
N THR A 456 -34.03 -33.56 -12.84
CA THR A 456 -35.21 -32.70 -12.84
C THR A 456 -34.79 -31.26 -12.48
N PHE A 457 -35.21 -30.31 -13.29
CA PHE A 457 -35.14 -28.89 -12.99
C PHE A 457 -36.49 -28.45 -12.40
N ASP A 458 -36.49 -28.00 -11.14
CA ASP A 458 -37.67 -27.55 -10.43
C ASP A 458 -37.37 -26.23 -9.69
N GLY A 459 -37.94 -25.13 -10.17
CA GLY A 459 -37.69 -23.81 -9.65
C GLY A 459 -36.85 -22.94 -10.59
N LEU A 460 -36.27 -21.86 -10.03
CA LEU A 460 -35.46 -20.91 -10.80
C LEU A 460 -34.10 -21.54 -11.10
N PHE A 461 -33.77 -21.64 -12.37
CA PHE A 461 -32.44 -21.93 -12.86
C PHE A 461 -32.00 -20.70 -13.65
N SER A 462 -31.37 -19.75 -12.92
CA SER A 462 -30.95 -18.48 -13.48
C SER A 462 -29.50 -18.56 -13.88
N TYR A 463 -29.23 -18.56 -15.17
CA TYR A 463 -27.87 -18.46 -15.67
C TYR A 463 -27.85 -17.92 -17.09
N TYR A 464 -26.90 -17.08 -17.37
CA TYR A 464 -26.53 -16.75 -18.72
C TYR A 464 -25.52 -17.82 -19.21
N THR A 465 -26.00 -18.92 -19.75
CA THR A 465 -25.06 -19.89 -20.29
C THR A 465 -25.37 -20.18 -21.76
N ALA A 466 -24.30 -20.20 -22.54
CA ALA A 466 -24.39 -20.74 -23.91
C ALA A 466 -24.36 -22.27 -23.94
N ILE A 467 -23.91 -22.93 -22.86
CA ILE A 467 -23.65 -24.38 -22.88
C ILE A 467 -24.19 -25.05 -21.61
N LEU A 468 -25.21 -25.88 -21.77
CA LEU A 468 -25.67 -26.80 -20.75
C LEU A 468 -25.48 -28.24 -21.27
N ASN A 469 -24.57 -28.97 -20.65
CA ASN A 469 -24.29 -30.36 -20.97
C ASN A 469 -24.92 -31.29 -19.92
N ILE A 470 -25.71 -32.25 -20.34
CA ILE A 470 -26.25 -33.29 -19.45
C ILE A 470 -25.78 -34.63 -19.97
N LEU A 471 -24.98 -35.33 -19.19
CA LEU A 471 -24.32 -36.57 -19.55
C LEU A 471 -24.84 -37.72 -18.70
N PHE A 472 -25.34 -38.78 -19.37
CA PHE A 472 -25.76 -40.02 -18.73
C PHE A 472 -24.74 -41.10 -19.03
N ASN A 473 -23.98 -41.52 -18.04
CA ASN A 473 -23.00 -42.59 -18.19
C ASN A 473 -23.64 -43.94 -17.85
N GLY A 474 -23.67 -44.84 -18.81
CA GLY A 474 -23.98 -46.26 -18.62
C GLY A 474 -25.43 -46.69 -18.87
N THR A 475 -26.46 -45.88 -18.64
CA THR A 475 -27.88 -46.22 -18.89
C THR A 475 -28.67 -44.97 -19.28
N LYS A 476 -29.91 -45.20 -19.81
CA LYS A 476 -30.77 -44.09 -20.24
C LYS A 476 -31.39 -43.40 -19.02
N GLY A 477 -31.05 -42.11 -18.81
CA GLY A 477 -31.75 -41.22 -17.93
C GLY A 477 -32.65 -40.25 -18.70
N ASN A 478 -33.57 -39.61 -18.01
CA ASN A 478 -34.48 -38.60 -18.57
C ASN A 478 -34.19 -37.22 -17.92
N VAL A 479 -34.50 -36.16 -18.67
CA VAL A 479 -34.50 -34.79 -18.17
C VAL A 479 -35.95 -34.33 -18.05
N TYR A 480 -36.31 -33.84 -16.86
CA TYR A 480 -37.65 -33.33 -16.59
C TYR A 480 -37.57 -31.84 -16.21
N PHE A 481 -38.61 -31.11 -16.57
CA PHE A 481 -38.86 -29.77 -16.13
C PHE A 481 -40.12 -29.76 -15.27
N GLY A 482 -40.00 -29.43 -14.00
CA GLY A 482 -41.10 -29.32 -13.05
C GLY A 482 -42.01 -28.15 -13.35
N GLU A 483 -43.17 -28.08 -12.68
CA GLU A 483 -44.19 -27.06 -12.90
C GLU A 483 -43.68 -25.62 -12.61
N ASN A 484 -42.68 -25.50 -11.76
CA ASN A 484 -42.08 -24.20 -11.38
C ASN A 484 -40.74 -23.94 -12.08
N ALA A 485 -40.35 -24.77 -13.05
CA ALA A 485 -39.09 -24.59 -13.74
C ALA A 485 -39.11 -23.32 -14.59
N LYS A 486 -38.21 -22.39 -14.27
CA LYS A 486 -37.88 -21.25 -15.12
C LYS A 486 -36.46 -21.42 -15.59
N LEU A 487 -36.28 -21.60 -16.85
CA LEU A 487 -34.99 -21.57 -17.53
C LEU A 487 -34.88 -20.17 -18.17
N ASP A 488 -34.10 -19.29 -17.59
CA ASP A 488 -33.84 -17.97 -18.16
C ASP A 488 -32.51 -18.02 -18.91
N VAL A 489 -32.62 -17.99 -20.23
CA VAL A 489 -31.50 -18.10 -21.19
C VAL A 489 -31.47 -16.80 -22.00
N SER A 490 -31.43 -15.65 -21.35
CA SER A 490 -31.43 -14.36 -22.04
C SER A 490 -30.03 -13.86 -22.38
#